data_41d652a3775dc5e523605245ed09fc8c
#
_entry.id   41d652a3775dc5e523605245ed09fc8c
#
_cell.length_a   1.000
_cell.length_b   1.000
_cell.length_c   1.000
_cell.angle_alpha   90.00
_cell.angle_beta   90.00
_cell.angle_gamma   90.00
#
_symmetry.space_group_name_H-M   'P 1'
#
loop_
_entity.id
_entity.type
_entity.pdbx_description
1 polymer ?
#
loop_
_entity_poly.entity_id
_entity_poly.type
_entity_poly.pdbx_seq_one_letter_code
_entity_poly.pdbx_strand_id
1 'polypeptide(L)'
;MAELALGLACARLGPAAAFIDGSRSQAAACEENRLTRARQGATTGRPELAIAELLDFLQRRSGDVGAVAVVTNEDRTDWALDPRAVPIDAHMAHAAYAFHSSSDASALVLVCEVHRARGWTAWRFANGQPPTPAGADLGDFPLARIYGELTEALGFQSTRDEHLVEALARAGRATRPDIAALIELHDDGVRVAGSFADEVRRAARESESAAKDVAASVQRRLGECLAALLGKLAAASAPPALCLSGGLFFNTYFTTVAATCGAFARVHVPPHPGRNGTAVGAALLAAPSGRVPAVASPYLGPAYGDQAIKETLENCKLSFDLQHDDRLIDEVLRALSRGRLIGWFHGRLEWGPRALGHRSVLADPLATHTLDNLNGFLKRRPSHRTYGVSVPLSALHELFEGPPASPFMQFDYRPRDPERFRTILPPGVETLRVHTVDESEPRFLRLLELWGDKRGTPVLVNTSFNGFHEPLVCSPRDAIRVFYGTGLDLLALENFLVRK
;
A
#
# COMPACT_ATOMS: atom_id res chain seq x y z
N MET A 1 -34.29 -5.72 -5.86
CA MET A 1 -33.64 -4.89 -4.81
C MET A 1 -32.30 -4.47 -5.37
N ALA A 2 -31.91 -3.22 -5.22
CA ALA A 2 -30.64 -2.73 -5.75
C ALA A 2 -29.49 -3.38 -4.97
N GLU A 3 -28.68 -4.16 -5.67
CA GLU A 3 -27.59 -4.97 -5.08
C GLU A 3 -26.24 -4.24 -5.17
N LEU A 4 -26.20 -2.98 -5.65
CA LEU A 4 -25.01 -2.17 -5.77
C LEU A 4 -24.88 -1.21 -4.57
N ALA A 5 -23.84 -1.37 -3.79
CA ALA A 5 -23.50 -0.51 -2.66
C ALA A 5 -22.29 0.39 -3.00
N LEU A 6 -22.39 1.68 -2.71
CA LEU A 6 -21.35 2.68 -2.86
C LEU A 6 -20.80 3.08 -1.49
N GLY A 7 -19.49 2.97 -1.31
CA GLY A 7 -18.76 3.49 -0.16
C GLY A 7 -17.87 4.66 -0.54
N LEU A 8 -17.89 5.71 0.27
CA LEU A 8 -17.14 6.94 0.04
C LEU A 8 -16.20 7.23 1.22
N ALA A 9 -14.92 7.37 0.92
CA ALA A 9 -13.92 7.89 1.85
C ALA A 9 -13.56 9.31 1.42
N CYS A 10 -13.90 10.26 2.28
CA CYS A 10 -13.76 11.67 2.02
C CYS A 10 -12.59 12.22 2.85
N ALA A 11 -11.38 11.82 2.51
CA ALA A 11 -10.18 12.21 3.24
C ALA A 11 -9.63 13.55 2.73
N ARG A 12 -9.03 14.36 3.63
CA ARG A 12 -8.28 15.58 3.27
C ARG A 12 -7.14 15.32 2.29
N LEU A 13 -6.65 14.08 2.21
CA LEU A 13 -5.50 13.67 1.39
C LEU A 13 -5.90 13.12 0.02
N GLY A 14 -7.17 13.21 -0.33
CA GLY A 14 -7.74 12.75 -1.58
C GLY A 14 -8.89 11.76 -1.32
N PRO A 15 -10.05 12.03 -1.90
CA PRO A 15 -11.22 11.17 -1.75
C PRO A 15 -11.07 9.88 -2.58
N ALA A 16 -11.85 8.86 -2.19
CA ALA A 16 -11.92 7.58 -2.89
C ALA A 16 -13.36 7.05 -2.90
N ALA A 17 -13.70 6.29 -3.94
CA ALA A 17 -14.95 5.57 -4.06
C ALA A 17 -14.70 4.06 -4.19
N ALA A 18 -15.65 3.28 -3.67
CA ALA A 18 -15.67 1.85 -3.86
C ALA A 18 -17.11 1.37 -4.09
N PHE A 19 -17.26 0.39 -4.97
CA PHE A 19 -18.52 -0.28 -5.24
C PHE A 19 -18.44 -1.75 -4.88
N ILE A 20 -19.48 -2.26 -4.25
CA ILE A 20 -19.74 -3.69 -4.04
C ILE A 20 -21.01 -4.05 -4.83
N ASP A 21 -20.85 -4.88 -5.85
CA ASP A 21 -21.95 -5.43 -6.66
C ASP A 21 -22.24 -6.86 -6.21
N GLY A 22 -23.21 -7.02 -5.32
CA GLY A 22 -23.62 -8.31 -4.79
C GLY A 22 -24.22 -9.23 -5.85
N SER A 23 -24.85 -8.70 -6.91
CA SER A 23 -25.45 -9.49 -7.98
C SER A 23 -24.40 -10.18 -8.85
N ARG A 24 -23.24 -9.57 -9.03
CA ARG A 24 -22.16 -10.10 -9.86
C ARG A 24 -20.98 -10.61 -9.05
N SER A 25 -21.05 -10.54 -7.72
CA SER A 25 -19.92 -10.84 -6.81
C SER A 25 -18.65 -10.06 -7.19
N GLN A 26 -18.80 -8.78 -7.55
CA GLN A 26 -17.72 -7.91 -7.99
C GLN A 26 -17.47 -6.76 -7.01
N ALA A 27 -16.21 -6.37 -6.91
CA ALA A 27 -15.80 -5.16 -6.22
C ALA A 27 -14.95 -4.27 -7.14
N ALA A 28 -15.13 -2.96 -7.01
CA ALA A 28 -14.31 -1.99 -7.71
C ALA A 28 -14.03 -0.78 -6.81
N ALA A 29 -12.80 -0.24 -6.87
CA ALA A 29 -12.41 0.91 -6.07
C ALA A 29 -11.36 1.76 -6.80
N CYS A 30 -11.47 3.09 -6.66
CA CYS A 30 -10.52 4.02 -7.24
C CYS A 30 -10.37 5.26 -6.35
N GLU A 31 -9.15 5.77 -6.27
CA GLU A 31 -8.84 7.07 -5.67
C GLU A 31 -9.03 8.17 -6.72
N GLU A 32 -9.68 9.27 -6.35
CA GLU A 32 -9.93 10.41 -7.24
C GLU A 32 -8.66 10.99 -7.86
N ASN A 33 -7.57 11.00 -7.09
CA ASN A 33 -6.28 11.52 -7.56
C ASN A 33 -5.67 10.70 -8.71
N ARG A 34 -6.06 9.42 -8.88
CA ARG A 34 -5.62 8.58 -10.01
C ARG A 34 -6.14 9.13 -11.34
N LEU A 35 -7.32 9.73 -11.32
CA LEU A 35 -8.01 10.27 -12.49
C LEU A 35 -7.68 11.76 -12.70
N THR A 36 -7.70 12.56 -11.63
CA THR A 36 -7.35 14.00 -11.71
C THR A 36 -5.85 14.23 -11.95
N ARG A 37 -5.01 13.23 -11.74
CA ARG A 37 -3.53 13.34 -11.73
C ARG A 37 -2.99 14.34 -10.73
N ALA A 38 -3.83 14.80 -9.81
CA ALA A 38 -3.46 15.74 -8.77
C ALA A 38 -2.57 15.05 -7.71
N ARG A 39 -1.66 15.82 -7.11
CA ARG A 39 -0.88 15.32 -5.96
C ARG A 39 -1.83 14.92 -4.82
N GLN A 40 -1.39 13.94 -4.03
CA GLN A 40 -2.12 13.57 -2.82
C GLN A 40 -2.37 14.82 -1.95
N GLY A 41 -3.63 15.01 -1.53
CA GLY A 41 -4.07 16.18 -0.77
C GLY A 41 -4.46 17.42 -1.59
N ALA A 42 -4.25 17.43 -2.90
CA ALA A 42 -4.69 18.53 -3.76
C ALA A 42 -6.14 18.39 -4.25
N THR A 43 -6.70 17.17 -4.15
CA THR A 43 -8.11 16.90 -4.49
C THR A 43 -8.89 16.79 -3.18
N THR A 44 -9.90 17.64 -3.02
CA THR A 44 -10.84 17.62 -1.88
C THR A 44 -12.24 17.49 -2.45
N GLY A 45 -13.15 16.95 -1.66
CA GLY A 45 -14.52 16.86 -2.09
C GLY A 45 -14.98 15.42 -2.37
N ARG A 46 -16.14 15.26 -2.98
CA ARG A 46 -16.69 13.97 -3.38
C ARG A 46 -15.90 13.41 -4.56
N PRO A 47 -15.59 12.10 -4.61
CA PRO A 47 -14.81 11.47 -5.68
C PRO A 47 -15.66 11.25 -6.95
N GLU A 48 -16.06 12.33 -7.61
CA GLU A 48 -17.00 12.27 -8.74
C GLU A 48 -16.44 11.53 -9.94
N LEU A 49 -15.16 11.76 -10.27
CA LEU A 49 -14.52 11.06 -11.38
C LEU A 49 -14.31 9.57 -11.08
N ALA A 50 -13.94 9.24 -9.83
CA ALA A 50 -13.81 7.85 -9.42
C ALA A 50 -15.18 7.13 -9.46
N ILE A 51 -16.25 7.77 -9.02
CA ILE A 51 -17.61 7.23 -9.11
C ILE A 51 -17.98 6.97 -10.57
N ALA A 52 -17.80 7.96 -11.46
CA ALA A 52 -18.15 7.84 -12.87
C ALA A 52 -17.35 6.75 -13.58
N GLU A 53 -16.02 6.72 -13.39
CA GLU A 53 -15.13 5.71 -13.98
C GLU A 53 -15.48 4.29 -13.52
N LEU A 54 -15.77 4.12 -12.22
CA LEU A 54 -16.13 2.80 -11.69
C LEU A 54 -17.51 2.33 -12.14
N LEU A 55 -18.48 3.23 -12.29
CA LEU A 55 -19.79 2.88 -12.86
C LEU A 55 -19.67 2.44 -14.31
N ASP A 56 -18.87 3.16 -15.11
CA ASP A 56 -18.59 2.77 -16.50
C ASP A 56 -17.89 1.42 -16.57
N PHE A 57 -16.85 1.23 -15.78
CA PHE A 57 -16.12 -0.05 -15.69
C PHE A 57 -17.04 -1.22 -15.30
N LEU A 58 -17.95 -1.03 -14.35
CA LEU A 58 -18.92 -2.03 -13.90
C LEU A 58 -20.12 -2.20 -14.88
N GLN A 59 -20.21 -1.34 -15.89
CA GLN A 59 -21.37 -1.24 -16.78
C GLN A 59 -22.68 -1.06 -15.98
N ARG A 60 -22.67 -0.11 -15.05
CA ARG A 60 -23.78 0.27 -14.18
C ARG A 60 -24.10 1.76 -14.33
N ARG A 61 -25.29 2.15 -13.92
CA ARG A 61 -25.74 3.55 -13.90
C ARG A 61 -25.89 4.04 -12.46
N SER A 62 -25.86 5.34 -12.25
CA SER A 62 -26.09 5.95 -10.93
C SER A 62 -27.42 5.54 -10.30
N GLY A 63 -28.46 5.30 -11.11
CA GLY A 63 -29.76 4.79 -10.67
C GLY A 63 -29.74 3.35 -10.14
N ASP A 64 -28.72 2.56 -10.46
CA ASP A 64 -28.57 1.19 -9.97
C ASP A 64 -28.05 1.13 -8.53
N VAL A 65 -27.52 2.24 -8.01
CA VAL A 65 -26.97 2.33 -6.64
C VAL A 65 -28.11 2.33 -5.63
N GLY A 66 -28.19 1.24 -4.86
CA GLY A 66 -29.25 1.03 -3.87
C GLY A 66 -28.89 1.47 -2.46
N ALA A 67 -27.61 1.46 -2.13
CA ALA A 67 -27.12 1.88 -0.82
C ALA A 67 -25.89 2.78 -0.99
N VAL A 68 -25.80 3.81 -0.15
CA VAL A 68 -24.66 4.73 -0.10
C VAL A 68 -24.18 4.83 1.33
N ALA A 69 -22.89 4.63 1.57
CA ALA A 69 -22.24 4.81 2.86
C ALA A 69 -21.11 5.82 2.76
N VAL A 70 -20.99 6.67 3.76
CA VAL A 70 -19.93 7.69 3.82
C VAL A 70 -19.17 7.54 5.12
N VAL A 71 -17.86 7.45 5.02
CA VAL A 71 -16.99 7.40 6.19
C VAL A 71 -16.98 8.76 6.87
N THR A 72 -17.39 8.78 8.13
CA THR A 72 -17.37 9.97 8.98
C THR A 72 -16.16 9.92 9.92
N ASN A 73 -15.42 11.01 9.95
CA ASN A 73 -14.48 11.33 11.01
C ASN A 73 -15.10 12.39 11.92
N GLU A 74 -14.62 12.52 13.14
CA GLU A 74 -15.05 13.58 14.08
C GLU A 74 -14.89 15.00 13.52
N ASP A 75 -14.06 15.17 12.50
CA ASP A 75 -13.82 16.43 11.77
C ASP A 75 -14.70 16.52 10.51
N ARG A 76 -15.99 16.84 10.66
CA ARG A 76 -16.91 17.44 9.69
C ARG A 76 -17.16 16.72 8.36
N THR A 77 -18.44 16.49 8.14
CA THR A 77 -19.08 16.20 6.85
C THR A 77 -19.78 17.46 6.32
N ASP A 78 -19.05 18.36 5.66
CA ASP A 78 -19.66 19.51 4.94
C ASP A 78 -20.12 19.13 3.52
N TRP A 79 -20.47 17.87 3.33
CA TRP A 79 -20.88 17.35 2.03
C TRP A 79 -22.39 17.46 1.91
N ALA A 80 -22.87 18.03 0.83
CA ALA A 80 -24.24 17.81 0.39
C ALA A 80 -24.34 16.31 0.03
N LEU A 81 -24.56 15.50 1.03
CA LEU A 81 -24.63 14.05 0.90
C LEU A 81 -25.88 13.69 0.10
N ASP A 82 -25.77 12.63 -0.69
CA ASP A 82 -26.93 11.88 -1.13
C ASP A 82 -27.84 11.65 0.11
N PRO A 83 -29.13 12.04 0.07
CA PRO A 83 -30.04 11.87 1.22
C PRO A 83 -30.12 10.43 1.74
N ARG A 84 -29.69 9.47 0.92
CA ARG A 84 -29.63 8.04 1.26
C ARG A 84 -28.35 7.64 1.99
N ALA A 85 -27.36 8.56 2.10
CA ALA A 85 -26.06 8.22 2.65
C ALA A 85 -26.12 7.90 4.15
N VAL A 86 -25.63 6.74 4.51
CA VAL A 86 -25.50 6.29 5.89
C VAL A 86 -24.08 6.62 6.38
N PRO A 87 -23.92 7.32 7.50
CA PRO A 87 -22.62 7.59 8.09
C PRO A 87 -22.02 6.31 8.70
N ILE A 88 -20.77 6.02 8.36
CA ILE A 88 -20.02 4.87 8.89
C ILE A 88 -18.82 5.37 9.67
N ASP A 89 -18.64 4.83 10.85
CA ASP A 89 -17.45 5.07 11.67
C ASP A 89 -16.18 4.64 10.93
N ALA A 90 -15.15 5.50 10.91
CA ALA A 90 -13.92 5.25 10.18
C ALA A 90 -13.17 4.00 10.66
N HIS A 91 -13.10 3.77 12.00
CA HIS A 91 -12.44 2.59 12.53
C HIS A 91 -13.21 1.30 12.21
N MET A 92 -14.54 1.35 12.22
CA MET A 92 -15.36 0.22 11.78
C MET A 92 -15.19 -0.05 10.28
N ALA A 93 -15.11 0.98 9.43
CA ALA A 93 -14.85 0.82 8.01
C ALA A 93 -13.44 0.21 7.75
N HIS A 94 -12.42 0.69 8.47
CA HIS A 94 -11.09 0.07 8.46
C HIS A 94 -11.14 -1.41 8.84
N ALA A 95 -11.83 -1.72 9.93
CA ALA A 95 -11.91 -3.09 10.47
C ALA A 95 -12.68 -4.02 9.50
N ALA A 96 -13.79 -3.56 8.94
CA ALA A 96 -14.55 -4.34 7.97
C ALA A 96 -13.72 -4.66 6.71
N TYR A 97 -13.02 -3.67 6.15
CA TYR A 97 -12.15 -3.93 4.99
C TYR A 97 -11.03 -4.91 5.33
N ALA A 98 -10.32 -4.72 6.43
CA ALA A 98 -9.22 -5.59 6.82
C ALA A 98 -9.68 -7.05 7.01
N PHE A 99 -10.81 -7.27 7.66
CA PHE A 99 -11.34 -8.62 7.86
C PHE A 99 -11.82 -9.25 6.55
N HIS A 100 -12.66 -8.56 5.79
CA HIS A 100 -13.25 -9.12 4.57
C HIS A 100 -12.26 -9.26 3.40
N SER A 101 -11.10 -8.60 3.45
CA SER A 101 -10.00 -8.83 2.51
C SER A 101 -9.11 -10.02 2.92
N SER A 102 -9.26 -10.54 4.13
CA SER A 102 -8.56 -11.75 4.58
C SER A 102 -9.33 -13.01 4.15
N SER A 103 -8.66 -14.15 4.18
CA SER A 103 -9.27 -15.47 3.98
C SER A 103 -9.73 -16.12 5.29
N ASP A 104 -9.59 -15.43 6.43
CA ASP A 104 -9.87 -16.01 7.74
C ASP A 104 -11.37 -16.01 8.06
N ALA A 105 -11.87 -17.14 8.60
CA ALA A 105 -13.27 -17.24 9.05
C ALA A 105 -13.52 -16.42 10.33
N SER A 106 -12.48 -16.16 11.11
CA SER A 106 -12.50 -15.29 12.30
C SER A 106 -11.12 -14.68 12.53
N ALA A 107 -11.08 -13.42 12.98
CA ALA A 107 -9.85 -12.71 13.28
C ALA A 107 -10.05 -11.65 14.37
N LEU A 108 -8.96 -11.30 15.04
CA LEU A 108 -8.85 -10.02 15.72
C LEU A 108 -8.45 -8.97 14.67
N VAL A 109 -9.09 -7.82 14.71
CA VAL A 109 -8.74 -6.69 13.83
C VAL A 109 -8.23 -5.55 14.69
N LEU A 110 -7.00 -5.10 14.45
CA LEU A 110 -6.40 -3.92 15.08
C LEU A 110 -6.36 -2.77 14.08
N VAL A 111 -6.92 -1.64 14.47
CA VAL A 111 -6.88 -0.38 13.70
C VAL A 111 -6.05 0.64 14.45
N CYS A 112 -5.00 1.22 13.80
CA CYS A 112 -4.18 2.29 14.37
C CYS A 112 -4.19 3.51 13.44
N GLU A 113 -4.79 4.62 13.91
CA GLU A 113 -4.96 5.87 13.18
C GLU A 113 -4.56 7.12 14.01
N VAL A 114 -4.10 8.17 13.32
CA VAL A 114 -3.59 9.40 13.97
C VAL A 114 -4.71 10.24 14.59
N HIS A 115 -5.91 10.23 14.01
CA HIS A 115 -6.92 11.28 14.23
C HIS A 115 -8.00 10.99 15.28
N ARG A 116 -7.80 10.03 16.18
CA ARG A 116 -8.74 9.79 17.27
C ARG A 116 -8.10 9.96 18.64
N ALA A 117 -8.90 10.38 19.61
CA ALA A 117 -8.46 10.54 20.98
C ALA A 117 -7.77 9.26 21.52
N ARG A 118 -8.25 8.08 21.12
CA ARG A 118 -7.70 6.79 21.51
C ARG A 118 -6.60 6.26 20.55
N GLY A 119 -6.44 6.80 19.36
CA GLY A 119 -5.42 6.40 18.39
C GLY A 119 -5.50 4.96 17.88
N TRP A 120 -6.26 4.07 18.54
CA TRP A 120 -6.41 2.67 18.15
C TRP A 120 -7.75 2.08 18.60
N THR A 121 -8.20 1.03 17.91
CA THR A 121 -9.32 0.17 18.32
C THR A 121 -9.04 -1.27 17.93
N ALA A 122 -9.62 -2.21 18.65
CA ALA A 122 -9.58 -3.62 18.29
C ALA A 122 -10.99 -4.23 18.29
N TRP A 123 -11.20 -5.19 17.39
CA TRP A 123 -12.49 -5.84 17.16
C TRP A 123 -12.32 -7.34 16.94
N ARG A 124 -13.23 -8.15 17.42
CA ARG A 124 -13.37 -9.56 17.03
C ARG A 124 -14.36 -9.65 15.88
N PHE A 125 -13.93 -10.21 14.78
CA PHE A 125 -14.76 -10.53 13.63
C PHE A 125 -14.88 -12.03 13.46
N ALA A 126 -16.04 -12.48 13.02
CA ALA A 126 -16.30 -13.84 12.55
C ALA A 126 -17.36 -13.81 11.45
N ASN A 127 -17.25 -14.72 10.47
CA ASN A 127 -18.19 -14.79 9.37
C ASN A 127 -19.62 -14.99 9.88
N GLY A 128 -20.56 -14.18 9.39
CA GLY A 128 -21.97 -14.26 9.73
C GLY A 128 -22.32 -13.75 11.16
N GLN A 129 -21.36 -13.17 11.88
CA GLN A 129 -21.57 -12.61 13.21
C GLN A 129 -21.31 -11.09 13.22
N PRO A 130 -22.05 -10.31 14.01
CA PRO A 130 -21.71 -8.91 14.19
C PRO A 130 -20.35 -8.76 14.91
N PRO A 131 -19.53 -7.77 14.53
CA PRO A 131 -18.25 -7.53 15.17
C PRO A 131 -18.43 -7.08 16.63
N THR A 132 -17.55 -7.53 17.51
CA THR A 132 -17.56 -7.16 18.93
C THR A 132 -16.27 -6.45 19.33
N PRO A 133 -16.33 -5.36 20.13
CA PRO A 133 -15.15 -4.67 20.62
C PRO A 133 -14.21 -5.59 21.40
N ALA A 134 -12.91 -5.32 21.31
CA ALA A 134 -11.86 -6.01 22.05
C ALA A 134 -10.87 -5.00 22.66
N GLY A 135 -10.19 -5.37 23.74
CA GLY A 135 -9.11 -4.57 24.34
C GLY A 135 -9.54 -3.23 24.93
N ALA A 136 -10.81 -3.08 25.32
CA ALA A 136 -11.33 -1.82 25.90
C ALA A 136 -10.60 -1.42 27.20
N ASP A 137 -10.07 -2.37 27.92
CA ASP A 137 -9.41 -2.28 29.21
C ASP A 137 -7.86 -2.22 29.12
N LEU A 138 -7.28 -2.29 27.90
CA LEU A 138 -5.83 -2.38 27.73
C LEU A 138 -5.07 -1.04 27.80
N GLY A 139 -5.77 0.07 28.08
CA GLY A 139 -5.15 1.38 28.21
C GLY A 139 -4.88 2.08 26.87
N ASP A 140 -4.01 3.09 26.86
CA ASP A 140 -3.74 3.93 25.67
C ASP A 140 -2.42 3.55 25.00
N PHE A 141 -2.48 3.25 23.71
CA PHE A 141 -1.34 2.95 22.85
C PHE A 141 -1.36 3.86 21.60
N PRO A 142 -1.03 5.15 21.72
CA PRO A 142 -1.19 6.13 20.64
C PRO A 142 -0.05 6.06 19.62
N LEU A 143 0.28 4.86 19.14
CA LEU A 143 1.46 4.60 18.31
C LEU A 143 1.48 5.42 17.03
N ALA A 144 0.33 5.52 16.34
CA ALA A 144 0.20 6.30 15.13
C ALA A 144 0.40 7.80 15.40
N ARG A 145 -0.11 8.33 16.52
CA ARG A 145 0.08 9.73 16.92
C ARG A 145 1.55 10.03 17.20
N ILE A 146 2.22 9.18 17.97
CA ILE A 146 3.65 9.36 18.30
C ILE A 146 4.49 9.34 17.00
N TYR A 147 4.17 8.46 16.04
CA TYR A 147 4.84 8.42 14.75
C TYR A 147 4.56 9.69 13.92
N GLY A 148 3.36 10.25 14.02
CA GLY A 148 3.02 11.57 13.45
C GLY A 148 3.83 12.72 14.08
N GLU A 149 3.93 12.74 15.42
CA GLU A 149 4.75 13.73 16.15
C GLU A 149 6.24 13.62 15.78
N LEU A 150 6.78 12.40 15.64
CA LEU A 150 8.11 12.17 15.10
C LEU A 150 8.26 12.76 13.70
N THR A 151 7.27 12.53 12.83
CA THR A 151 7.27 13.03 11.45
C THR A 151 7.36 14.54 11.41
N GLU A 152 6.57 15.24 12.22
CA GLU A 152 6.60 16.71 12.33
C GLU A 152 7.89 17.22 12.97
N ALA A 153 8.39 16.55 13.99
CA ALA A 153 9.64 16.93 14.66
C ALA A 153 10.86 16.82 13.73
N LEU A 154 10.82 15.87 12.76
CA LEU A 154 11.83 15.73 11.71
C LEU A 154 11.63 16.70 10.52
N GLY A 155 10.63 17.58 10.56
CA GLY A 155 10.39 18.62 9.56
C GLY A 155 9.53 18.18 8.37
N PHE A 156 8.81 17.07 8.49
CA PHE A 156 7.88 16.55 7.48
C PHE A 156 6.43 16.83 7.88
N GLN A 157 5.50 16.57 6.97
CA GLN A 157 4.07 16.74 7.23
C GLN A 157 3.44 15.42 7.68
N SER A 158 2.92 15.38 8.91
CA SER A 158 2.15 14.24 9.42
C SER A 158 0.94 13.94 8.54
N THR A 159 0.55 12.68 8.49
CA THR A 159 -0.50 12.09 7.65
C THR A 159 -0.21 12.02 6.14
N ARG A 160 0.96 12.52 5.70
CA ARG A 160 1.39 12.50 4.31
C ARG A 160 2.80 11.92 4.10
N ASP A 161 3.73 12.33 4.95
CA ASP A 161 5.16 12.14 4.70
C ASP A 161 5.79 11.05 5.61
N GLU A 162 5.00 10.26 6.37
CA GLU A 162 5.50 9.17 7.24
C GLU A 162 6.39 8.17 6.49
N HIS A 163 6.12 7.98 5.20
CA HIS A 163 6.93 7.13 4.33
C HIS A 163 8.37 7.66 4.12
N LEU A 164 8.62 8.96 4.33
CA LEU A 164 9.97 9.55 4.33
C LEU A 164 10.69 9.23 5.64
N VAL A 165 9.98 9.30 6.76
CA VAL A 165 10.50 8.91 8.09
C VAL A 165 10.82 7.42 8.13
N GLU A 166 9.95 6.55 7.56
CA GLU A 166 10.25 5.13 7.39
C GLU A 166 11.54 4.90 6.60
N ALA A 167 11.76 5.68 5.52
CA ALA A 167 12.98 5.57 4.72
C ALA A 167 14.23 6.04 5.49
N LEU A 168 14.13 7.09 6.30
CA LEU A 168 15.20 7.51 7.21
C LEU A 168 15.50 6.41 8.23
N ALA A 169 14.47 5.88 8.91
CA ALA A 169 14.62 4.84 9.91
C ALA A 169 15.28 3.57 9.34
N ARG A 170 14.91 3.18 8.12
CA ARG A 170 15.51 2.03 7.42
C ARG A 170 17.00 2.22 7.12
N ALA A 171 17.43 3.46 6.87
CA ALA A 171 18.82 3.81 6.57
C ALA A 171 19.62 4.22 7.83
N GLY A 172 19.00 4.27 9.00
CA GLY A 172 19.60 4.60 10.28
C GLY A 172 19.84 3.38 11.17
N ARG A 173 20.48 3.62 12.30
CA ARG A 173 20.71 2.63 13.37
C ARG A 173 20.00 3.07 14.64
N ALA A 174 19.38 2.13 15.35
CA ALA A 174 18.71 2.42 16.62
C ALA A 174 19.73 2.58 17.78
N THR A 175 20.54 3.63 17.72
CA THR A 175 21.66 3.93 18.62
C THR A 175 21.40 5.10 19.56
N ARG A 176 20.15 5.61 19.62
CA ARG A 176 19.75 6.74 20.47
C ARG A 176 18.80 6.26 21.60
N PRO A 177 19.36 5.58 22.64
CA PRO A 177 18.57 5.15 23.78
C PRO A 177 17.98 6.32 24.59
N ASP A 178 18.62 7.49 24.58
CA ASP A 178 18.15 8.73 25.15
C ASP A 178 16.81 9.19 24.55
N ILE A 179 16.67 9.12 23.24
CA ILE A 179 15.44 9.46 22.52
C ILE A 179 14.38 8.37 22.70
N ALA A 180 14.76 7.09 22.63
CA ALA A 180 13.84 5.97 22.82
C ALA A 180 13.23 5.96 24.24
N ALA A 181 13.99 6.36 25.27
CA ALA A 181 13.54 6.45 26.66
C ALA A 181 12.45 7.52 26.91
N LEU A 182 12.26 8.47 25.98
CA LEU A 182 11.15 9.43 26.05
C LEU A 182 9.78 8.79 25.78
N ILE A 183 9.76 7.54 25.34
CA ILE A 183 8.55 6.72 25.11
C ILE A 183 8.57 5.58 26.14
N GLU A 184 7.75 5.68 27.14
CA GLU A 184 7.65 4.71 28.23
C GLU A 184 6.51 3.74 28.01
N LEU A 185 6.80 2.44 28.11
CA LEU A 185 5.80 1.39 28.09
C LEU A 185 5.45 0.98 29.53
N HIS A 186 4.18 1.11 29.88
CA HIS A 186 3.60 0.74 31.17
C HIS A 186 2.54 -0.37 30.98
N ASP A 187 2.10 -0.97 32.09
CA ASP A 187 1.05 -1.98 32.04
C ASP A 187 -0.30 -1.42 31.53
N ASP A 188 -0.56 -0.15 31.77
CA ASP A 188 -1.76 0.58 31.35
C ASP A 188 -1.59 1.40 30.05
N GLY A 189 -0.53 1.18 29.26
CA GLY A 189 -0.35 1.84 28.00
C GLY A 189 1.04 2.44 27.75
N VAL A 190 1.10 3.40 26.83
CA VAL A 190 2.32 4.10 26.42
C VAL A 190 2.22 5.58 26.80
N ARG A 191 3.24 6.08 27.49
CA ARG A 191 3.39 7.49 27.85
C ARG A 191 4.55 8.11 27.08
N VAL A 192 4.40 9.36 26.73
CA VAL A 192 5.41 10.13 25.98
C VAL A 192 5.79 11.36 26.80
N ALA A 193 7.08 11.61 26.96
CA ALA A 193 7.57 12.79 27.64
C ALA A 193 7.12 14.06 26.91
N GLY A 194 6.70 15.09 27.63
CA GLY A 194 6.26 16.37 27.05
C GLY A 194 7.35 17.08 26.22
N SER A 195 8.63 16.76 26.47
CA SER A 195 9.77 17.27 25.70
C SER A 195 10.10 16.47 24.42
N PHE A 196 9.37 15.40 24.12
CA PHE A 196 9.70 14.47 23.02
C PHE A 196 9.96 15.16 21.69
N ALA A 197 9.06 16.02 21.23
CA ALA A 197 9.22 16.71 19.95
C ALA A 197 10.44 17.63 19.91
N ASP A 198 10.75 18.32 21.01
CA ASP A 198 11.90 19.24 21.09
C ASP A 198 13.22 18.47 21.15
N GLU A 199 13.27 17.39 21.91
CA GLU A 199 14.45 16.52 21.99
C GLU A 199 14.74 15.83 20.65
N VAL A 200 13.71 15.35 19.96
CA VAL A 200 13.84 14.80 18.59
C VAL A 200 14.40 15.86 17.63
N ARG A 201 13.85 17.09 17.63
CA ARG A 201 14.35 18.17 16.77
C ARG A 201 15.79 18.52 17.06
N ARG A 202 16.18 18.58 18.35
CA ARG A 202 17.55 18.86 18.78
C ARG A 202 18.49 17.76 18.31
N ALA A 203 18.15 16.50 18.62
CA ALA A 203 18.98 15.34 18.31
C ALA A 203 19.16 15.14 16.79
N ALA A 204 18.11 15.36 16.00
CA ALA A 204 18.17 15.21 14.54
C ALA A 204 19.10 16.20 13.83
N ARG A 205 19.48 17.29 14.49
CA ARG A 205 20.39 18.33 13.95
C ARG A 205 21.86 18.13 14.32
N GLU A 206 22.19 17.15 15.13
CA GLU A 206 23.55 16.91 15.63
C GLU A 206 24.54 16.53 14.50
N SER A 207 24.06 15.80 13.48
CA SER A 207 24.83 15.41 12.29
C SER A 207 23.91 15.02 11.13
N GLU A 208 24.46 14.81 9.94
CA GLU A 208 23.70 14.35 8.76
C GLU A 208 23.07 12.96 8.97
N SER A 209 23.73 12.06 9.73
CA SER A 209 23.19 10.74 10.05
C SER A 209 22.21 10.76 11.22
N ALA A 210 22.24 11.77 12.07
CA ALA A 210 21.50 11.82 13.34
C ALA A 210 19.98 11.69 13.13
N ALA A 211 19.42 12.33 12.11
CA ALA A 211 17.99 12.22 11.80
C ALA A 211 17.59 10.76 11.45
N LYS A 212 18.47 10.00 10.79
CA LYS A 212 18.24 8.57 10.46
C LYS A 212 18.26 7.74 11.75
N ASP A 213 19.24 7.95 12.62
CA ASP A 213 19.41 7.19 13.86
C ASP A 213 18.30 7.50 14.88
N VAL A 214 17.85 8.75 14.97
CA VAL A 214 16.69 9.17 15.75
C VAL A 214 15.43 8.46 15.23
N ALA A 215 15.18 8.52 13.91
CA ALA A 215 14.02 7.87 13.31
C ALA A 215 14.04 6.34 13.56
N ALA A 216 15.19 5.69 13.40
CA ALA A 216 15.37 4.25 13.67
C ALA A 216 15.12 3.90 15.13
N SER A 217 15.60 4.71 16.08
CA SER A 217 15.46 4.47 17.52
C SER A 217 14.01 4.59 17.97
N VAL A 218 13.30 5.63 17.51
CA VAL A 218 11.87 5.81 17.81
C VAL A 218 11.05 4.72 17.16
N GLN A 219 11.29 4.41 15.87
CA GLN A 219 10.55 3.36 15.17
C GLN A 219 10.72 2.00 15.86
N ARG A 220 11.93 1.65 16.29
CA ARG A 220 12.18 0.42 17.05
C ARG A 220 11.41 0.42 18.37
N ARG A 221 11.44 1.54 19.12
CA ARG A 221 10.73 1.64 20.41
C ARG A 221 9.22 1.47 20.23
N LEU A 222 8.63 2.08 19.22
CA LEU A 222 7.22 1.91 18.89
C LEU A 222 6.90 0.47 18.44
N GLY A 223 7.82 -0.22 17.78
CA GLY A 223 7.69 -1.65 17.46
C GLY A 223 7.62 -2.52 18.73
N GLU A 224 8.44 -2.22 19.74
CA GLU A 224 8.39 -2.88 21.05
C GLU A 224 7.04 -2.64 21.75
N CYS A 225 6.52 -1.42 21.70
CA CYS A 225 5.19 -1.08 22.23
C CYS A 225 4.07 -1.80 21.47
N LEU A 226 4.15 -1.89 20.14
CA LEU A 226 3.20 -2.65 19.32
C LEU A 226 3.21 -4.14 19.69
N ALA A 227 4.38 -4.75 19.81
CA ALA A 227 4.50 -6.16 20.19
C ALA A 227 3.89 -6.43 21.58
N ALA A 228 4.09 -5.52 22.53
CA ALA A 228 3.46 -5.61 23.86
C ALA A 228 1.92 -5.52 23.80
N LEU A 229 1.37 -4.58 23.01
CA LEU A 229 -0.07 -4.47 22.77
C LEU A 229 -0.62 -5.76 22.16
N LEU A 230 0.05 -6.30 21.14
CA LEU A 230 -0.36 -7.54 20.47
C LEU A 230 -0.32 -8.74 21.42
N GLY A 231 0.68 -8.84 22.28
CA GLY A 231 0.75 -9.87 23.33
C GLY A 231 -0.44 -9.80 24.31
N LYS A 232 -0.80 -8.60 24.75
CA LYS A 232 -1.98 -8.38 25.63
C LYS A 232 -3.29 -8.75 24.91
N LEU A 233 -3.46 -8.35 23.64
CA LEU A 233 -4.63 -8.67 22.83
C LEU A 233 -4.76 -10.18 22.58
N ALA A 234 -3.66 -10.86 22.30
CA ALA A 234 -3.64 -12.31 22.10
C ALA A 234 -4.04 -13.06 23.37
N ALA A 235 -3.50 -12.65 24.52
CA ALA A 235 -3.84 -13.25 25.81
C ALA A 235 -5.33 -13.08 26.19
N ALA A 236 -5.94 -11.96 25.79
CA ALA A 236 -7.34 -11.66 26.09
C ALA A 236 -8.35 -12.34 25.15
N SER A 237 -7.97 -12.70 23.92
CA SER A 237 -8.94 -13.08 22.89
C SER A 237 -8.68 -14.36 22.12
N ALA A 238 -7.46 -14.86 22.09
CA ALA A 238 -7.05 -16.12 21.43
C ALA A 238 -7.54 -16.43 19.99
N PRO A 239 -7.87 -15.48 19.07
CA PRO A 239 -8.04 -15.84 17.66
C PRO A 239 -6.68 -16.13 17.04
N PRO A 240 -6.57 -17.12 16.13
CA PRO A 240 -5.30 -17.47 15.51
C PRO A 240 -4.81 -16.44 14.48
N ALA A 241 -5.70 -15.53 14.03
CA ALA A 241 -5.46 -14.56 12.99
C ALA A 241 -5.62 -13.11 13.48
N LEU A 242 -4.72 -12.25 13.00
CA LEU A 242 -4.74 -10.80 13.20
C LEU A 242 -4.88 -10.11 11.85
N CYS A 243 -5.84 -9.19 11.72
CA CYS A 243 -5.93 -8.25 10.61
C CYS A 243 -5.50 -6.86 11.10
N LEU A 244 -4.68 -6.17 10.31
CA LEU A 244 -4.15 -4.83 10.63
C LEU A 244 -4.71 -3.80 9.67
N SER A 245 -5.16 -2.64 10.16
CA SER A 245 -5.58 -1.51 9.36
C SER A 245 -5.28 -0.19 10.06
N GLY A 246 -5.35 0.91 9.31
CA GLY A 246 -4.97 2.24 9.76
C GLY A 246 -3.65 2.70 9.17
N GLY A 247 -3.42 4.02 9.17
CA GLY A 247 -2.27 4.66 8.53
C GLY A 247 -0.91 4.18 9.00
N LEU A 248 -0.79 3.75 10.26
CA LEU A 248 0.45 3.19 10.81
C LEU A 248 0.96 1.99 10.01
N PHE A 249 0.05 1.16 9.49
CA PHE A 249 0.38 -0.10 8.81
C PHE A 249 0.71 0.04 7.32
N PHE A 250 0.87 1.27 6.82
CA PHE A 250 1.64 1.51 5.60
C PHE A 250 3.14 1.29 5.79
N ASN A 251 3.62 1.48 7.02
CA ASN A 251 5.01 1.25 7.38
C ASN A 251 5.26 -0.26 7.56
N THR A 252 6.05 -0.82 6.65
CA THR A 252 6.32 -2.26 6.59
C THR A 252 7.15 -2.78 7.77
N TYR A 253 7.82 -1.93 8.52
CA TYR A 253 8.46 -2.30 9.77
C TYR A 253 7.43 -2.76 10.82
N PHE A 254 6.36 -2.00 11.04
CA PHE A 254 5.34 -2.35 12.05
C PHE A 254 4.54 -3.60 11.66
N THR A 255 4.23 -3.77 10.38
CA THR A 255 3.55 -4.98 9.92
C THR A 255 4.44 -6.22 10.03
N THR A 256 5.76 -6.07 9.79
CA THR A 256 6.73 -7.14 9.99
C THR A 256 6.90 -7.48 11.47
N VAL A 257 6.98 -6.49 12.36
CA VAL A 257 6.97 -6.72 13.82
C VAL A 257 5.74 -7.51 14.22
N ALA A 258 4.55 -7.13 13.75
CA ALA A 258 3.33 -7.85 14.06
C ALA A 258 3.35 -9.31 13.57
N ALA A 259 3.90 -9.55 12.36
CA ALA A 259 3.98 -10.89 11.79
C ALA A 259 5.04 -11.79 12.47
N THR A 260 6.05 -11.19 13.11
CA THR A 260 7.20 -11.93 13.66
C THR A 260 7.27 -11.95 15.20
N CYS A 261 6.45 -11.17 15.89
CA CYS A 261 6.47 -11.13 17.36
C CYS A 261 5.90 -12.41 18.04
N GLY A 262 5.31 -13.33 17.30
CA GLY A 262 4.79 -14.61 17.80
C GLY A 262 3.45 -14.52 18.53
N ALA A 263 2.81 -13.36 18.58
CA ALA A 263 1.52 -13.20 19.25
C ALA A 263 0.35 -13.85 18.47
N PHE A 264 0.43 -13.90 17.15
CA PHE A 264 -0.58 -14.47 16.26
C PHE A 264 0.06 -15.40 15.23
N ALA A 265 -0.65 -16.46 14.86
CA ALA A 265 -0.17 -17.44 13.88
C ALA A 265 -0.21 -16.90 12.44
N ARG A 266 -1.16 -16.02 12.14
CA ARG A 266 -1.34 -15.39 10.84
C ARG A 266 -1.59 -13.90 11.01
N VAL A 267 -0.97 -13.10 10.15
CA VAL A 267 -1.16 -11.64 10.10
C VAL A 267 -1.53 -11.23 8.68
N HIS A 268 -2.67 -10.57 8.54
CA HIS A 268 -3.15 -10.01 7.29
C HIS A 268 -3.12 -8.47 7.34
N VAL A 269 -2.67 -7.86 6.24
CA VAL A 269 -2.72 -6.41 6.03
C VAL A 269 -3.37 -6.19 4.66
N PRO A 270 -4.47 -5.44 4.54
CA PRO A 270 -5.13 -5.23 3.25
C PRO A 270 -4.22 -4.42 2.30
N PRO A 271 -4.46 -4.50 0.99
CA PRO A 271 -3.69 -3.73 -0.01
C PRO A 271 -3.64 -2.23 0.26
N HIS A 272 -4.70 -1.68 0.82
CA HIS A 272 -4.81 -0.27 1.23
C HIS A 272 -5.21 -0.13 2.70
N PRO A 273 -4.28 -0.28 3.66
CA PRO A 273 -4.62 -0.21 5.08
C PRO A 273 -5.01 1.20 5.56
N GLY A 274 -4.70 2.27 4.80
CA GLY A 274 -4.99 3.65 5.18
C GLY A 274 -6.41 4.12 4.85
N ARG A 275 -6.64 5.42 5.04
CA ARG A 275 -7.96 6.06 4.98
C ARG A 275 -8.77 5.79 3.73
N ASN A 276 -8.15 5.79 2.54
CA ASN A 276 -8.90 5.53 1.32
C ASN A 276 -9.43 4.10 1.27
N GLY A 277 -8.74 3.15 1.93
CA GLY A 277 -9.23 1.78 2.12
C GLY A 277 -10.60 1.70 2.78
N THR A 278 -10.95 2.69 3.61
CA THR A 278 -12.24 2.75 4.29
C THR A 278 -13.43 2.88 3.32
N ALA A 279 -13.23 3.34 2.08
CA ALA A 279 -14.29 3.34 1.06
C ALA A 279 -14.80 1.92 0.79
N VAL A 280 -13.88 0.94 0.69
CA VAL A 280 -14.26 -0.47 0.52
C VAL A 280 -14.98 -0.98 1.76
N GLY A 281 -14.48 -0.67 2.96
CA GLY A 281 -15.13 -1.05 4.21
C GLY A 281 -16.54 -0.47 4.36
N ALA A 282 -16.74 0.79 3.99
CA ALA A 282 -18.05 1.44 4.01
C ALA A 282 -19.01 0.79 3.01
N ALA A 283 -18.55 0.48 1.79
CA ALA A 283 -19.36 -0.24 0.80
C ALA A 283 -19.76 -1.64 1.28
N LEU A 284 -18.84 -2.37 1.93
CA LEU A 284 -19.11 -3.68 2.52
C LEU A 284 -20.17 -3.62 3.62
N LEU A 285 -20.11 -2.62 4.50
CA LEU A 285 -21.07 -2.43 5.59
C LEU A 285 -22.44 -1.98 5.10
N ALA A 286 -22.51 -1.32 3.93
CA ALA A 286 -23.77 -0.90 3.31
C ALA A 286 -24.36 -1.98 2.39
N ALA A 287 -23.57 -2.95 1.97
CA ALA A 287 -24.03 -4.00 1.08
C ALA A 287 -25.13 -4.86 1.75
N PRO A 288 -26.19 -5.24 1.03
CA PRO A 288 -27.22 -6.12 1.57
C PRO A 288 -26.63 -7.43 2.07
N SER A 289 -27.05 -7.85 3.26
CA SER A 289 -26.58 -9.07 3.93
C SER A 289 -26.74 -10.31 3.03
N GLY A 290 -25.66 -11.06 2.78
CA GLY A 290 -25.71 -12.38 2.17
C GLY A 290 -24.67 -12.69 1.10
N ARG A 291 -24.13 -11.71 0.37
CA ARG A 291 -23.07 -11.94 -0.61
C ARG A 291 -22.08 -10.77 -0.61
N VAL A 292 -21.07 -10.87 0.22
CA VAL A 292 -19.93 -9.97 0.17
C VAL A 292 -18.91 -10.61 -0.78
N PRO A 293 -18.59 -9.98 -1.93
CA PRO A 293 -17.55 -10.50 -2.81
C PRO A 293 -16.21 -10.49 -2.06
N ALA A 294 -15.37 -11.48 -2.33
CA ALA A 294 -14.02 -11.47 -1.81
C ALA A 294 -13.26 -10.24 -2.34
N VAL A 295 -12.98 -9.30 -1.45
CA VAL A 295 -12.16 -8.10 -1.75
C VAL A 295 -10.67 -8.35 -1.45
N ALA A 296 -10.27 -9.61 -1.52
CA ALA A 296 -8.89 -10.05 -1.27
C ALA A 296 -7.92 -9.63 -2.39
N SER A 297 -8.44 -9.47 -3.62
CA SER A 297 -7.60 -9.01 -4.73
C SER A 297 -7.17 -7.55 -4.53
N PRO A 298 -5.88 -7.22 -4.77
CA PRO A 298 -5.43 -5.84 -4.76
C PRO A 298 -5.83 -5.06 -6.02
N TYR A 299 -6.39 -5.70 -7.03
CA TYR A 299 -6.70 -5.11 -8.34
C TYR A 299 -8.18 -4.71 -8.43
N LEU A 300 -8.54 -3.65 -7.70
CA LEU A 300 -9.92 -3.17 -7.64
C LEU A 300 -10.22 -2.01 -8.60
N GLY A 301 -9.19 -1.37 -9.17
CA GLY A 301 -9.36 -0.24 -10.07
C GLY A 301 -9.82 -0.63 -11.49
N PRO A 302 -9.97 0.33 -12.41
CA PRO A 302 -10.38 0.08 -13.78
C PRO A 302 -9.33 -0.69 -14.58
N ALA A 303 -9.78 -1.35 -15.64
CA ALA A 303 -8.96 -2.01 -16.66
C ALA A 303 -9.26 -1.44 -18.04
N TYR A 304 -8.33 -1.58 -18.96
CA TYR A 304 -8.46 -1.11 -20.33
C TYR A 304 -8.13 -2.26 -21.30
N GLY A 305 -9.08 -2.62 -22.14
CA GLY A 305 -8.88 -3.66 -23.14
C GLY A 305 -8.05 -3.20 -24.35
N ASP A 306 -7.60 -4.16 -25.17
CA ASP A 306 -6.74 -3.92 -26.34
C ASP A 306 -7.30 -2.87 -27.31
N GLN A 307 -8.61 -2.82 -27.52
CA GLN A 307 -9.24 -1.84 -28.41
C GLN A 307 -9.05 -0.41 -27.87
N ALA A 308 -9.31 -0.16 -26.59
CA ALA A 308 -9.16 1.16 -25.97
C ALA A 308 -7.68 1.61 -25.94
N ILE A 309 -6.77 0.66 -25.73
CA ILE A 309 -5.32 0.92 -25.78
C ILE A 309 -4.90 1.29 -27.21
N LYS A 310 -5.32 0.50 -28.20
CA LYS A 310 -5.03 0.76 -29.61
C LYS A 310 -5.52 2.14 -30.05
N GLU A 311 -6.78 2.46 -29.78
CA GLU A 311 -7.36 3.77 -30.08
C GLU A 311 -6.59 4.91 -29.39
N THR A 312 -6.13 4.70 -28.16
CA THR A 312 -5.31 5.69 -27.44
C THR A 312 -3.96 5.89 -28.15
N LEU A 313 -3.29 4.81 -28.57
CA LEU A 313 -2.00 4.86 -29.28
C LEU A 313 -2.14 5.54 -30.64
N GLU A 314 -3.17 5.20 -31.43
CA GLU A 314 -3.47 5.81 -32.72
C GLU A 314 -3.82 7.31 -32.60
N ASN A 315 -4.64 7.67 -31.61
CA ASN A 315 -4.97 9.08 -31.32
C ASN A 315 -3.75 9.89 -30.89
N CYS A 316 -2.78 9.27 -30.22
CA CYS A 316 -1.49 9.88 -29.90
C CYS A 316 -0.49 9.85 -31.07
N LYS A 317 -0.86 9.27 -32.22
CA LYS A 317 -0.03 9.12 -33.44
C LYS A 317 1.30 8.41 -33.16
N LEU A 318 1.28 7.39 -32.34
CA LEU A 318 2.46 6.64 -31.93
C LEU A 318 2.65 5.40 -32.80
N SER A 319 3.91 5.05 -33.06
CA SER A 319 4.26 3.72 -33.57
C SER A 319 4.27 2.71 -32.45
N PHE A 320 3.69 1.55 -32.67
CA PHE A 320 3.61 0.46 -31.71
C PHE A 320 3.63 -0.89 -32.43
N ASP A 321 4.07 -1.91 -31.70
CA ASP A 321 4.01 -3.31 -32.14
C ASP A 321 2.94 -4.04 -31.32
N LEU A 322 2.00 -4.69 -31.98
CA LEU A 322 1.11 -5.67 -31.34
C LEU A 322 1.83 -7.01 -31.25
N GLN A 323 1.96 -7.55 -30.05
CA GLN A 323 2.69 -8.78 -29.77
C GLN A 323 1.82 -9.78 -29.04
N HIS A 324 2.01 -11.08 -29.33
CA HIS A 324 1.49 -12.13 -28.47
C HIS A 324 2.33 -12.23 -27.18
N ASP A 325 1.74 -12.74 -26.10
CA ASP A 325 2.34 -12.82 -24.77
C ASP A 325 3.81 -13.26 -24.75
N ASP A 326 4.13 -14.35 -25.41
CA ASP A 326 5.51 -14.90 -25.43
C ASP A 326 6.51 -13.95 -26.05
N ARG A 327 6.16 -13.32 -27.18
CA ARG A 327 7.02 -12.36 -27.83
C ARG A 327 7.16 -11.06 -27.05
N LEU A 328 6.07 -10.60 -26.41
CA LEU A 328 6.11 -9.42 -25.55
C LEU A 328 7.04 -9.66 -24.37
N ILE A 329 6.89 -10.79 -23.68
CA ILE A 329 7.75 -11.18 -22.57
C ILE A 329 9.22 -11.28 -23.01
N ASP A 330 9.50 -11.89 -24.16
CA ASP A 330 10.85 -11.98 -24.73
C ASP A 330 11.48 -10.60 -24.98
N GLU A 331 10.72 -9.65 -25.54
CA GLU A 331 11.20 -8.28 -25.75
C GLU A 331 11.49 -7.55 -24.42
N VAL A 332 10.62 -7.73 -23.42
CA VAL A 332 10.81 -7.18 -22.07
C VAL A 332 12.07 -7.79 -21.44
N LEU A 333 12.25 -9.11 -21.51
CA LEU A 333 13.44 -9.81 -21.00
C LEU A 333 14.74 -9.36 -21.69
N ARG A 334 14.71 -9.13 -23.00
CA ARG A 334 15.87 -8.58 -23.74
C ARG A 334 16.21 -7.17 -23.29
N ALA A 335 15.19 -6.34 -23.04
CA ALA A 335 15.40 -4.97 -22.56
C ALA A 335 15.94 -4.95 -21.13
N LEU A 336 15.35 -5.72 -20.22
CA LEU A 336 15.83 -5.88 -18.84
C LEU A 336 17.29 -6.36 -18.79
N SER A 337 17.67 -7.34 -19.64
CA SER A 337 19.06 -7.86 -19.72
C SER A 337 20.10 -6.81 -20.15
N ARG A 338 19.64 -5.70 -20.71
CA ARG A 338 20.49 -4.56 -21.09
C ARG A 338 20.44 -3.44 -20.04
N GLY A 339 19.90 -3.71 -18.86
CA GLY A 339 19.74 -2.73 -17.77
C GLY A 339 18.71 -1.64 -18.05
N ARG A 340 17.75 -1.87 -18.95
CA ARG A 340 16.73 -0.89 -19.32
C ARG A 340 15.58 -0.86 -18.33
N LEU A 341 14.94 0.32 -18.20
CA LEU A 341 13.78 0.54 -17.35
C LEU A 341 12.49 0.34 -18.18
N ILE A 342 11.61 -0.54 -17.68
CA ILE A 342 10.40 -0.93 -18.39
C ILE A 342 9.17 -0.32 -17.71
N GLY A 343 8.36 0.43 -18.44
CA GLY A 343 6.99 0.73 -18.05
C GLY A 343 6.11 -0.49 -18.32
N TRP A 344 5.52 -1.05 -17.28
CA TRP A 344 4.67 -2.24 -17.37
C TRP A 344 3.25 -1.90 -16.94
N PHE A 345 2.31 -2.03 -17.88
CA PHE A 345 0.88 -1.73 -17.71
C PHE A 345 0.06 -2.94 -18.12
N HIS A 346 -0.58 -3.59 -17.14
CA HIS A 346 -1.35 -4.80 -17.33
C HIS A 346 -2.58 -4.84 -16.43
N GLY A 347 -3.66 -5.48 -16.89
CA GLY A 347 -4.84 -5.77 -16.08
C GLY A 347 -5.49 -4.56 -15.39
N ARG A 348 -6.17 -4.82 -14.29
CA ARG A 348 -6.82 -3.80 -13.46
C ARG A 348 -5.81 -3.01 -12.65
N LEU A 349 -6.07 -1.71 -12.43
CA LEU A 349 -5.27 -0.85 -11.55
C LEU A 349 -5.27 -1.39 -10.11
N GLU A 350 -4.10 -1.34 -9.47
CA GLU A 350 -3.94 -1.66 -8.05
C GLU A 350 -4.71 -0.68 -7.15
N TRP A 351 -5.36 -1.24 -6.14
CA TRP A 351 -5.94 -0.50 -5.04
C TRP A 351 -4.90 -0.29 -3.94
N GLY A 352 -4.48 0.96 -3.75
CA GLY A 352 -3.45 1.30 -2.77
C GLY A 352 -2.18 1.91 -3.37
N PRO A 353 -1.19 2.23 -2.53
CA PRO A 353 -0.01 2.98 -2.95
C PRO A 353 1.09 2.13 -3.57
N ARG A 354 0.98 0.80 -3.51
CA ARG A 354 2.01 -0.13 -3.97
C ARG A 354 1.75 -0.54 -5.41
N ALA A 355 2.82 -0.61 -6.22
CA ALA A 355 2.78 -1.26 -7.51
C ALA A 355 2.97 -2.77 -7.31
N LEU A 356 2.06 -3.57 -7.84
CA LEU A 356 1.99 -5.02 -7.63
C LEU A 356 2.00 -5.79 -8.96
N GLY A 357 2.65 -5.23 -9.99
CA GLY A 357 2.78 -5.89 -11.28
C GLY A 357 1.76 -5.45 -12.33
N HIS A 358 0.87 -4.49 -12.04
CA HIS A 358 -0.09 -3.97 -13.03
C HIS A 358 0.24 -2.55 -13.50
N ARG A 359 0.66 -1.67 -12.63
CA ARG A 359 1.12 -0.31 -12.97
C ARG A 359 2.51 -0.11 -12.40
N SER A 360 3.46 -0.83 -12.99
CA SER A 360 4.81 -1.01 -12.46
C SER A 360 5.89 -0.41 -13.36
N VAL A 361 6.97 0.04 -12.77
CA VAL A 361 8.25 0.15 -13.45
C VAL A 361 9.12 -0.99 -12.99
N LEU A 362 9.61 -1.78 -13.95
CA LEU A 362 10.43 -2.96 -13.73
C LEU A 362 11.88 -2.68 -14.13
N ALA A 363 12.82 -3.24 -13.36
CA ALA A 363 14.25 -3.16 -13.64
C ALA A 363 15.01 -4.38 -13.10
N ASP A 364 16.21 -4.63 -13.64
CA ASP A 364 17.13 -5.65 -13.13
C ASP A 364 17.73 -5.20 -11.78
N PRO A 365 17.49 -5.89 -10.66
CA PRO A 365 18.07 -5.53 -9.37
C PRO A 365 19.57 -5.70 -9.28
N LEU A 366 20.19 -6.44 -10.22
CA LEU A 366 21.61 -6.74 -10.23
C LEU A 366 22.41 -5.85 -11.19
N ALA A 367 21.76 -5.00 -11.97
CA ALA A 367 22.45 -4.07 -12.87
C ALA A 367 23.02 -2.87 -12.09
N THR A 368 24.29 -2.55 -12.35
CA THR A 368 25.10 -1.59 -11.55
C THR A 368 24.47 -0.22 -11.37
N HIS A 369 23.71 0.27 -12.35
CA HIS A 369 23.16 1.64 -12.35
C HIS A 369 21.66 1.69 -12.08
N THR A 370 21.03 0.58 -11.70
CA THR A 370 19.56 0.54 -11.52
C THR A 370 19.08 1.54 -10.48
N LEU A 371 19.71 1.59 -9.30
CA LEU A 371 19.31 2.49 -8.23
C LEU A 371 19.51 3.97 -8.62
N ASP A 372 20.65 4.27 -9.26
CA ASP A 372 20.97 5.63 -9.71
C ASP A 372 19.99 6.10 -10.80
N ASN A 373 19.70 5.24 -11.76
CA ASN A 373 18.75 5.53 -12.83
C ASN A 373 17.33 5.76 -12.27
N LEU A 374 16.89 4.94 -11.34
CA LEU A 374 15.58 5.09 -10.71
C LEU A 374 15.51 6.33 -9.81
N ASN A 375 16.50 6.56 -8.94
CA ASN A 375 16.50 7.69 -8.01
C ASN A 375 16.82 9.02 -8.70
N GLY A 376 17.84 9.06 -9.54
CA GLY A 376 18.30 10.30 -10.19
C GLY A 376 17.37 10.77 -11.32
N PHE A 377 16.99 9.87 -12.22
CA PHE A 377 16.31 10.25 -13.46
C PHE A 377 14.80 10.05 -13.42
N LEU A 378 14.30 8.98 -12.80
CA LEU A 378 12.87 8.70 -12.81
C LEU A 378 12.14 9.32 -11.61
N LYS A 379 12.65 9.11 -10.40
CA LYS A 379 11.94 9.46 -9.16
C LYS A 379 12.46 10.73 -8.47
N ARG A 380 13.65 11.20 -8.80
CA ARG A 380 14.29 12.38 -8.22
C ARG A 380 14.24 12.38 -6.70
N ARG A 381 14.72 11.31 -6.07
CA ARG A 381 14.65 11.13 -4.62
C ARG A 381 16.02 10.79 -4.03
N PRO A 382 16.20 10.98 -2.69
CA PRO A 382 17.47 10.70 -2.02
C PRO A 382 17.97 9.27 -2.25
N SER A 383 19.28 9.09 -2.34
CA SER A 383 19.95 7.83 -2.65
C SER A 383 19.72 6.71 -1.62
N HIS A 384 19.42 7.06 -0.35
CA HIS A 384 19.11 6.08 0.69
C HIS A 384 17.72 5.41 0.54
N ARG A 385 16.88 5.87 -0.38
CA ARG A 385 15.56 5.26 -0.61
C ARG A 385 15.69 4.02 -1.48
N THR A 386 15.21 2.91 -0.93
CA THR A 386 15.11 1.61 -1.62
C THR A 386 13.83 1.48 -2.44
N TYR A 387 13.80 0.43 -3.23
CA TYR A 387 12.62 -0.01 -3.97
C TYR A 387 12.15 -1.37 -3.47
N GLY A 388 10.88 -1.69 -3.69
CA GLY A 388 10.38 -3.04 -3.54
C GLY A 388 10.88 -3.93 -4.68
N VAL A 389 10.87 -5.22 -4.42
CA VAL A 389 11.17 -6.24 -5.43
C VAL A 389 10.01 -7.23 -5.52
N SER A 390 9.80 -7.80 -6.70
CA SER A 390 8.86 -8.91 -6.91
C SER A 390 9.61 -10.20 -7.14
N VAL A 391 9.09 -11.30 -6.58
CA VAL A 391 9.68 -12.63 -6.62
C VAL A 391 8.55 -13.67 -6.70
N PRO A 392 8.70 -14.80 -7.43
CA PRO A 392 7.79 -15.93 -7.30
C PRO A 392 7.68 -16.39 -5.86
N LEU A 393 6.48 -16.69 -5.39
CA LEU A 393 6.27 -17.18 -4.01
C LEU A 393 7.12 -18.43 -3.72
N SER A 394 7.28 -19.30 -4.71
CA SER A 394 8.12 -20.52 -4.63
C SER A 394 9.59 -20.25 -4.33
N ALA A 395 10.13 -19.09 -4.76
CA ALA A 395 11.54 -18.72 -4.57
C ALA A 395 11.77 -17.81 -3.34
N LEU A 396 10.70 -17.40 -2.64
CA LEU A 396 10.79 -16.42 -1.55
C LEU A 396 11.82 -16.82 -0.50
N HIS A 397 11.67 -17.98 0.10
CA HIS A 397 12.48 -18.41 1.25
C HIS A 397 13.88 -18.92 0.89
N GLU A 398 14.14 -19.17 -0.38
CA GLU A 398 15.48 -19.40 -0.89
C GLU A 398 16.31 -18.11 -0.90
N LEU A 399 15.68 -16.98 -1.21
CA LEU A 399 16.35 -15.70 -1.42
C LEU A 399 16.23 -14.74 -0.23
N PHE A 400 15.17 -14.84 0.56
CA PHE A 400 14.82 -13.87 1.60
C PHE A 400 14.38 -14.54 2.91
N GLU A 401 14.69 -13.88 4.03
CA GLU A 401 14.18 -14.20 5.37
C GLU A 401 13.07 -13.22 5.77
N GLY A 402 11.93 -13.75 6.24
CA GLY A 402 10.80 -12.94 6.65
C GLY A 402 9.50 -13.75 6.72
N PRO A 403 8.34 -13.10 6.76
CA PRO A 403 7.03 -13.74 6.77
C PRO A 403 6.79 -14.70 5.60
N PRO A 404 5.82 -15.64 5.69
CA PRO A 404 5.64 -16.72 4.70
C PRO A 404 5.22 -16.25 3.30
N ALA A 405 4.57 -15.07 3.19
CA ALA A 405 4.18 -14.47 1.94
C ALA A 405 3.95 -12.96 2.10
N SER A 406 4.02 -12.22 1.00
CA SER A 406 3.79 -10.77 0.96
C SER A 406 3.11 -10.36 -0.36
N PRO A 407 1.86 -10.77 -0.61
CA PRO A 407 1.16 -10.52 -1.87
C PRO A 407 0.86 -9.04 -2.14
N PHE A 408 0.95 -8.18 -1.13
CA PHE A 408 0.69 -6.74 -1.25
C PHE A 408 1.93 -5.88 -0.92
N MET A 409 3.13 -6.48 -0.91
CA MET A 409 4.37 -5.79 -0.54
C MET A 409 4.27 -5.17 0.87
N GLN A 410 3.60 -5.86 1.77
CA GLN A 410 3.25 -5.38 3.11
C GLN A 410 4.28 -5.69 4.18
N PHE A 411 5.34 -6.46 3.88
CA PHE A 411 6.36 -6.85 4.83
C PHE A 411 7.77 -6.55 4.34
N ASP A 412 8.70 -6.40 5.30
CA ASP A 412 10.13 -6.30 5.08
C ASP A 412 10.80 -7.67 5.18
N TYR A 413 11.79 -7.88 4.32
CA TYR A 413 12.57 -9.10 4.26
C TYR A 413 14.07 -8.79 4.24
N ARG A 414 14.84 -9.65 4.87
CA ARG A 414 16.30 -9.61 4.79
C ARG A 414 16.77 -10.54 3.67
N PRO A 415 17.55 -10.06 2.69
CA PRO A 415 18.19 -10.95 1.72
C PRO A 415 19.12 -11.95 2.42
N ARG A 416 19.08 -13.23 2.04
CA ARG A 416 20.02 -14.24 2.56
C ARG A 416 21.44 -14.00 2.06
N ASP A 417 21.58 -13.43 0.86
CA ASP A 417 22.83 -12.97 0.28
C ASP A 417 22.73 -11.45 0.01
N PRO A 418 23.11 -10.58 0.97
CA PRO A 418 23.05 -9.13 0.79
C PRO A 418 23.98 -8.63 -0.32
N GLU A 419 25.12 -9.28 -0.55
CA GLU A 419 26.06 -8.89 -1.60
C GLU A 419 25.46 -9.04 -3.00
N ARG A 420 24.61 -10.04 -3.21
CA ARG A 420 23.87 -10.24 -4.45
C ARG A 420 22.97 -9.05 -4.78
N PHE A 421 22.39 -8.40 -3.77
CA PHE A 421 21.46 -7.26 -3.94
C PHE A 421 22.09 -5.92 -3.59
N ARG A 422 23.42 -5.82 -3.45
CA ARG A 422 24.13 -4.59 -3.08
C ARG A 422 23.81 -3.38 -3.96
N THR A 423 23.47 -3.61 -5.23
CA THR A 423 23.11 -2.56 -6.20
C THR A 423 21.80 -1.85 -5.88
N ILE A 424 20.90 -2.47 -5.09
CA ILE A 424 19.63 -1.91 -4.66
C ILE A 424 19.51 -1.75 -3.14
N LEU A 425 20.56 -2.12 -2.39
CA LEU A 425 20.69 -1.94 -0.95
C LEU A 425 21.67 -0.79 -0.67
N PRO A 426 21.21 0.44 -0.46
CA PRO A 426 22.09 1.54 -0.05
C PRO A 426 22.81 1.23 1.26
N PRO A 427 23.97 1.87 1.53
CA PRO A 427 24.69 1.68 2.79
C PRO A 427 23.80 1.87 4.01
N GLY A 428 23.88 0.94 4.96
CA GLY A 428 23.07 0.94 6.19
C GLY A 428 21.68 0.32 6.06
N VAL A 429 21.24 -0.03 4.85
CA VAL A 429 19.95 -0.69 4.63
C VAL A 429 20.13 -2.21 4.55
N GLU A 430 19.42 -2.93 5.41
CA GLU A 430 19.52 -4.40 5.51
C GLU A 430 18.27 -5.13 5.01
N THR A 431 17.18 -4.43 4.77
CA THR A 431 15.89 -5.03 4.40
C THR A 431 15.29 -4.40 3.15
N LEU A 432 14.54 -5.21 2.40
CA LEU A 432 13.74 -4.80 1.25
C LEU A 432 12.27 -5.15 1.48
N ARG A 433 11.39 -4.37 0.87
CA ARG A 433 9.99 -4.80 0.71
C ARG A 433 9.92 -5.81 -0.40
N VAL A 434 9.27 -6.94 -0.13
CA VAL A 434 9.10 -8.00 -1.12
C VAL A 434 7.63 -8.15 -1.48
N HIS A 435 7.35 -8.25 -2.75
CA HIS A 435 6.08 -8.65 -3.33
C HIS A 435 6.18 -10.09 -3.81
N THR A 436 5.40 -10.98 -3.24
CA THR A 436 5.33 -12.38 -3.67
C THR A 436 4.25 -12.54 -4.74
N VAL A 437 4.60 -13.22 -5.83
CA VAL A 437 3.72 -13.46 -6.98
C VAL A 437 3.46 -14.96 -7.10
N ASP A 438 2.20 -15.33 -7.23
CA ASP A 438 1.73 -16.70 -7.41
C ASP A 438 0.87 -16.86 -8.66
N GLU A 439 0.21 -17.98 -8.82
CA GLU A 439 -0.61 -18.34 -9.98
C GLU A 439 -1.83 -17.43 -10.18
N SER A 440 -2.18 -16.59 -9.20
CA SER A 440 -3.25 -15.58 -9.34
C SER A 440 -2.87 -14.49 -10.36
N GLU A 441 -1.55 -14.31 -10.60
CA GLU A 441 -0.99 -13.34 -11.54
C GLU A 441 -0.11 -14.03 -12.60
N PRO A 442 -0.68 -14.86 -13.48
CA PRO A 442 0.07 -15.81 -14.30
C PRO A 442 1.05 -15.13 -15.27
N ARG A 443 0.70 -13.98 -15.85
CA ARG A 443 1.56 -13.26 -16.80
C ARG A 443 2.79 -12.66 -16.11
N PHE A 444 2.59 -12.09 -14.93
CA PHE A 444 3.70 -11.50 -14.17
C PHE A 444 4.57 -12.59 -13.52
N LEU A 445 3.97 -13.68 -13.03
CA LEU A 445 4.69 -14.86 -12.55
C LEU A 445 5.58 -15.43 -13.65
N ARG A 446 5.04 -15.67 -14.85
CA ARG A 446 5.82 -16.17 -15.99
C ARG A 446 7.00 -15.26 -16.35
N LEU A 447 6.80 -13.93 -16.34
CA LEU A 447 7.88 -12.98 -16.57
C LEU A 447 9.01 -13.16 -15.55
N LEU A 448 8.67 -13.32 -14.26
CA LEU A 448 9.64 -13.52 -13.17
C LEU A 448 10.39 -14.86 -13.29
N GLU A 449 9.70 -15.93 -13.62
CA GLU A 449 10.29 -17.26 -13.81
C GLU A 449 11.28 -17.27 -14.98
N LEU A 450 10.88 -16.80 -16.14
CA LEU A 450 11.75 -16.69 -17.32
C LEU A 450 12.90 -15.70 -17.10
N TRP A 451 12.71 -14.67 -16.28
CA TRP A 451 13.79 -13.82 -15.83
C TRP A 451 14.79 -14.59 -14.95
N GLY A 452 14.29 -15.45 -14.05
CA GLY A 452 15.07 -16.34 -13.22
C GLY A 452 15.95 -17.29 -14.05
N ASP A 453 15.36 -17.93 -15.07
CA ASP A 453 16.07 -18.81 -15.99
C ASP A 453 17.21 -18.08 -16.71
N LYS A 454 16.95 -16.84 -17.11
CA LYS A 454 17.92 -16.02 -17.84
C LYS A 454 19.02 -15.41 -16.99
N ARG A 455 18.70 -15.01 -15.74
CA ARG A 455 19.59 -14.21 -14.88
C ARG A 455 20.13 -15.00 -13.68
N GLY A 456 19.59 -16.19 -13.43
CA GLY A 456 19.90 -17.00 -12.24
C GLY A 456 19.29 -16.44 -10.95
N THR A 457 18.32 -15.50 -11.04
CA THR A 457 17.67 -14.88 -9.89
C THR A 457 16.30 -14.36 -10.33
N PRO A 458 15.20 -15.01 -9.92
CA PRO A 458 13.83 -14.63 -10.34
C PRO A 458 13.30 -13.40 -9.57
N VAL A 459 14.07 -12.32 -9.57
CA VAL A 459 13.74 -11.09 -8.85
C VAL A 459 13.81 -9.90 -9.79
N LEU A 460 12.78 -9.08 -9.78
CA LEU A 460 12.77 -7.77 -10.45
C LEU A 460 12.51 -6.66 -9.44
N VAL A 461 13.18 -5.51 -9.61
CA VAL A 461 12.73 -4.28 -8.97
C VAL A 461 11.32 -3.99 -9.47
N ASN A 462 10.41 -3.72 -8.53
CA ASN A 462 9.03 -3.31 -8.81
C ASN A 462 8.74 -2.00 -8.08
N THR A 463 8.54 -0.93 -8.84
CA THR A 463 8.17 0.37 -8.28
C THR A 463 6.99 0.97 -9.03
N SER A 464 6.31 1.91 -8.39
CA SER A 464 5.11 2.56 -8.95
C SER A 464 5.38 3.18 -10.33
N PHE A 465 4.48 2.93 -11.28
CA PHE A 465 4.53 3.58 -12.58
C PHE A 465 3.92 4.98 -12.48
N ASN A 466 4.77 5.96 -12.20
CA ASN A 466 4.41 7.37 -12.10
C ASN A 466 5.64 8.26 -12.35
N GLY A 467 5.41 9.48 -12.77
CA GLY A 467 6.41 10.53 -12.77
C GLY A 467 6.70 11.07 -11.36
N PHE A 468 7.57 12.07 -11.30
CA PHE A 468 7.95 12.72 -10.04
C PHE A 468 6.74 13.45 -9.41
N HIS A 469 6.45 13.12 -8.15
CA HIS A 469 5.32 13.66 -7.40
C HIS A 469 3.92 13.43 -8.00
N GLU A 470 3.77 12.48 -8.89
CA GLU A 470 2.49 12.12 -9.45
C GLU A 470 1.90 10.87 -8.80
N PRO A 471 0.58 10.68 -8.81
CA PRO A 471 -0.03 9.41 -8.46
C PRO A 471 0.29 8.33 -9.51
N LEU A 472 0.08 7.07 -9.15
CA LEU A 472 0.18 5.92 -10.05
C LEU A 472 -0.63 6.18 -11.33
N VAL A 473 -0.11 5.80 -12.50
CA VAL A 473 -0.85 5.92 -13.76
C VAL A 473 -2.14 5.11 -13.70
N CYS A 474 -3.23 5.67 -14.21
CA CYS A 474 -4.52 4.99 -14.26
C CYS A 474 -4.79 4.47 -15.69
N SER A 475 -4.82 5.38 -16.64
CA SER A 475 -5.17 5.12 -18.04
C SER A 475 -3.94 4.84 -18.94
N PRO A 476 -4.13 4.26 -20.14
CA PRO A 476 -3.08 4.14 -21.14
C PRO A 476 -2.46 5.50 -21.51
N ARG A 477 -3.27 6.57 -21.57
CA ARG A 477 -2.80 7.94 -21.85
C ARG A 477 -1.84 8.44 -20.77
N ASP A 478 -2.10 8.13 -19.49
CA ASP A 478 -1.20 8.46 -18.39
C ASP A 478 0.14 7.73 -18.54
N ALA A 479 0.09 6.44 -18.87
CA ALA A 479 1.28 5.62 -19.08
C ALA A 479 2.15 6.17 -20.21
N ILE A 480 1.55 6.52 -21.36
CA ILE A 480 2.20 7.14 -22.50
C ILE A 480 2.86 8.47 -22.09
N ARG A 481 2.14 9.32 -21.37
CA ARG A 481 2.65 10.62 -20.91
C ARG A 481 3.87 10.44 -20.01
N VAL A 482 3.82 9.53 -19.05
CA VAL A 482 4.95 9.26 -18.16
C VAL A 482 6.11 8.62 -18.92
N PHE A 483 5.84 7.71 -19.85
CA PHE A 483 6.85 7.07 -20.67
C PHE A 483 7.68 8.11 -21.45
N TYR A 484 7.03 8.98 -22.22
CA TYR A 484 7.74 10.01 -23.01
C TYR A 484 8.33 11.13 -22.16
N GLY A 485 7.75 11.42 -21.00
CA GLY A 485 8.22 12.46 -20.07
C GLY A 485 9.36 12.04 -19.14
N THR A 486 9.81 10.78 -19.19
CA THR A 486 10.82 10.24 -18.27
C THR A 486 11.89 9.40 -19.00
N GLY A 487 12.84 8.87 -18.23
CA GLY A 487 13.92 8.00 -18.71
C GLY A 487 13.53 6.52 -18.90
N LEU A 488 12.25 6.18 -19.04
CA LEU A 488 11.84 4.81 -19.37
C LEU A 488 12.24 4.46 -20.79
N ASP A 489 12.69 3.23 -21.02
CA ASP A 489 13.25 2.77 -22.30
C ASP A 489 12.25 2.01 -23.18
N LEU A 490 11.35 1.27 -22.53
CA LEU A 490 10.33 0.45 -23.19
C LEU A 490 9.02 0.56 -22.41
N LEU A 491 7.90 0.63 -23.11
CA LEU A 491 6.56 0.61 -22.53
C LEU A 491 5.80 -0.60 -23.07
N ALA A 492 5.43 -1.51 -22.17
CA ALA A 492 4.49 -2.59 -22.41
C ALA A 492 3.09 -2.18 -21.90
N LEU A 493 2.14 -2.06 -22.81
CA LEU A 493 0.73 -1.75 -22.54
C LEU A 493 -0.12 -2.94 -22.97
N GLU A 494 -0.48 -3.81 -22.07
CA GLU A 494 -1.10 -5.10 -22.38
C GLU A 494 -0.31 -5.84 -23.48
N ASN A 495 -0.86 -5.97 -24.65
CA ASN A 495 -0.27 -6.66 -25.79
C ASN A 495 0.50 -5.72 -26.74
N PHE A 496 0.66 -4.46 -26.38
CA PHE A 496 1.34 -3.45 -27.22
C PHE A 496 2.69 -3.07 -26.64
N LEU A 497 3.69 -2.99 -27.52
CA LEU A 497 5.02 -2.46 -27.21
C LEU A 497 5.22 -1.11 -27.86
N VAL A 498 5.65 -0.12 -27.08
CA VAL A 498 6.01 1.21 -27.53
C VAL A 498 7.48 1.47 -27.22
N ARG A 499 8.22 1.94 -28.21
CA ARG A 499 9.64 2.32 -28.12
C ARG A 499 9.79 3.81 -28.41
N LYS A 500 10.84 4.42 -27.84
CA LYS A 500 11.27 5.78 -28.20
C LYS A 500 12.10 5.75 -29.46
#